data_5a39f5fbd2c748444c940c39fa79d6dc
#
_entry.id   5a39f5fbd2c748444c940c39fa79d6dc
#
_cell.length_a   1.000
_cell.length_b   1.000
_cell.length_c   1.000
_cell.angle_alpha   90.00
_cell.angle_beta   90.00
_cell.angle_gamma   90.00
#
_symmetry.space_group_name_H-M   'P 1'
#
loop_
_entity.id
_entity.type
_entity.pdbx_description
1 polymer ?
#
loop_
_entity_poly.entity_id
_entity_poly.type
_entity_poly.pdbx_seq_one_letter_code
_entity_poly.pdbx_strand_id
1 'polypeptide(L)'
;DIGGGDQFKADFLRISPNNRMPAIVDHDPIGGGSALPIFESGAILEYLAEKTGQFLPVDPAGKYKVLQWVHWQMANLGPMMGNANHFKNYGKNIAKDPSQLEYGTKRFVGEVDRLSGVMDAQLSANQFLAGNEYTIADIVTWPWAFLIGRLIDESMWTSFPNLKRWVDEIHGRPAVLKGRKVGEELGKRELTEEEEKARRELLFNQTNEKVRGAREEAAKSA
;
A
#
# COMPACT_ATOMS: atom_id res chain seq x y z
N ASP A 1 0.28 12.18 11.73
CA ASP A 1 -1.14 12.21 11.34
C ASP A 1 -1.30 12.73 9.91
N ILE A 2 -1.71 11.83 8.98
CA ILE A 2 -1.96 12.21 7.56
C ILE A 2 -3.16 13.14 7.40
N GLY A 3 -4.15 13.04 8.30
CA GLY A 3 -5.31 13.94 8.30
C GLY A 3 -4.94 15.36 8.70
N GLY A 4 -3.92 15.50 9.55
CA GLY A 4 -3.36 16.79 9.98
C GLY A 4 -2.24 17.33 9.09
N GLY A 5 -1.86 16.62 8.01
CA GLY A 5 -0.87 17.10 7.05
C GLY A 5 0.59 16.85 7.41
N ASP A 6 0.90 15.98 8.37
CA ASP A 6 2.28 15.71 8.80
C ASP A 6 3.18 15.23 7.66
N GLN A 7 2.61 14.57 6.64
CA GLN A 7 3.32 14.13 5.45
C GLN A 7 3.86 15.27 4.57
N PHE A 8 3.42 16.50 4.81
CA PHE A 8 3.89 17.68 4.08
C PHE A 8 4.92 18.51 4.86
N LYS A 9 5.21 18.14 6.12
CA LYS A 9 6.22 18.82 6.93
C LYS A 9 7.63 18.52 6.39
N ALA A 10 8.52 19.49 6.51
CA ALA A 10 9.92 19.40 6.05
C ALA A 10 10.64 18.17 6.62
N ASP A 11 10.44 17.87 7.90
CA ASP A 11 11.06 16.72 8.56
C ASP A 11 10.66 15.39 7.92
N PHE A 12 9.37 15.25 7.56
CA PHE A 12 8.92 14.04 6.88
C PHE A 12 9.40 13.99 5.42
N LEU A 13 9.42 15.12 4.72
CA LEU A 13 9.87 15.18 3.34
C LEU A 13 11.36 14.85 3.17
N ARG A 14 12.19 15.05 4.21
CA ARG A 14 13.60 14.60 4.20
C ARG A 14 13.75 13.09 4.15
N ILE A 15 12.81 12.35 4.73
CA ILE A 15 12.83 10.88 4.75
C ILE A 15 11.92 10.25 3.70
N SER A 16 10.91 10.99 3.20
CA SER A 16 9.99 10.54 2.15
C SER A 16 9.70 11.69 1.18
N PRO A 17 10.52 11.90 0.15
CA PRO A 17 10.35 13.01 -0.81
C PRO A 17 9.04 12.95 -1.60
N ASN A 18 8.39 11.78 -1.63
CA ASN A 18 7.07 11.59 -2.23
C ASN A 18 5.90 11.95 -1.29
N ASN A 19 6.18 12.42 -0.06
CA ASN A 19 5.17 12.74 0.96
C ASN A 19 4.13 11.61 1.18
N ARG A 20 4.59 10.37 1.16
CA ARG A 20 3.75 9.17 1.36
C ARG A 20 4.30 8.29 2.47
N MET A 21 3.40 7.64 3.19
CA MET A 21 3.73 6.53 4.08
C MET A 21 3.66 5.21 3.27
N PRO A 22 4.47 4.20 3.69
CA PRO A 22 5.41 4.19 4.80
C PRO A 22 6.76 4.85 4.45
N ALA A 23 7.45 5.30 5.49
CA ALA A 23 8.87 5.61 5.49
C ALA A 23 9.47 5.19 6.82
N ILE A 24 10.72 4.76 6.82
CA ILE A 24 11.46 4.38 8.03
C ILE A 24 12.80 5.09 8.06
N VAL A 25 13.41 5.18 9.26
CA VAL A 25 14.83 5.54 9.45
C VAL A 25 15.47 4.41 10.21
N ASP A 26 16.44 3.74 9.60
CA ASP A 26 17.24 2.74 10.29
C ASP A 26 18.46 3.41 10.93
N HIS A 27 18.55 3.36 12.25
CA HIS A 27 19.63 3.94 13.03
C HIS A 27 20.87 3.04 13.14
N ASP A 28 20.76 1.79 12.72
CA ASP A 28 21.84 0.81 12.64
C ASP A 28 21.79 0.08 11.28
N PRO A 29 22.10 0.75 10.16
CA PRO A 29 21.89 0.20 8.83
C PRO A 29 22.86 -0.94 8.49
N ILE A 30 22.47 -1.77 7.51
CA ILE A 30 23.34 -2.80 6.94
C ILE A 30 24.64 -2.13 6.46
N GLY A 31 25.78 -2.68 6.88
CA GLY A 31 27.09 -2.13 6.55
C GLY A 31 27.57 -1.01 7.47
N GLY A 32 26.77 -0.61 8.46
CA GLY A 32 27.10 0.46 9.40
C GLY A 32 26.97 1.87 8.79
N GLY A 33 27.40 2.88 9.52
CA GLY A 33 27.40 4.27 9.05
C GLY A 33 26.30 5.12 9.67
N SER A 34 25.93 6.21 9.00
CA SER A 34 24.86 7.11 9.44
C SER A 34 23.48 6.50 9.29
N ALA A 35 22.51 6.99 10.06
CA ALA A 35 21.11 6.58 9.95
C ALA A 35 20.61 6.68 8.50
N LEU A 36 19.95 5.61 8.03
CA LEU A 36 19.49 5.46 6.64
C LEU A 36 17.98 5.66 6.55
N PRO A 37 17.49 6.75 5.93
CA PRO A 37 16.07 6.87 5.59
C PRO A 37 15.72 6.02 4.37
N ILE A 38 14.60 5.31 4.43
CA ILE A 38 14.09 4.48 3.33
C ILE A 38 12.60 4.75 3.17
N PHE A 39 12.18 5.06 1.96
CA PHE A 39 10.77 5.17 1.57
C PHE A 39 10.44 4.14 0.48
N GLU A 40 9.17 4.01 0.09
CA GLU A 40 8.57 2.95 -0.72
C GLU A 40 8.42 1.63 0.03
N SER A 41 7.19 1.17 0.18
CA SER A 41 6.89 -0.06 0.96
C SER A 41 7.60 -1.30 0.42
N GLY A 42 7.77 -1.42 -0.90
CA GLY A 42 8.51 -2.51 -1.53
C GLY A 42 9.98 -2.49 -1.16
N ALA A 43 10.63 -1.32 -1.26
CA ALA A 43 12.04 -1.14 -0.90
C ALA A 43 12.29 -1.37 0.60
N ILE A 44 11.38 -0.88 1.45
CA ILE A 44 11.44 -1.11 2.90
C ILE A 44 11.39 -2.61 3.23
N LEU A 45 10.48 -3.36 2.59
CA LEU A 45 10.35 -4.79 2.81
C LEU A 45 11.58 -5.57 2.31
N GLU A 46 12.12 -5.22 1.15
CA GLU A 46 13.33 -5.82 0.61
C GLU A 46 14.52 -5.57 1.55
N TYR A 47 14.72 -4.32 1.97
CA TYR A 47 15.77 -3.94 2.92
C TYR A 47 15.65 -4.69 4.25
N LEU A 48 14.46 -4.74 4.84
CA LEU A 48 14.24 -5.43 6.12
C LEU A 48 14.43 -6.94 5.98
N ALA A 49 14.03 -7.54 4.86
CA ALA A 49 14.25 -8.96 4.59
C ALA A 49 15.75 -9.28 4.47
N GLU A 50 16.51 -8.46 3.77
CA GLU A 50 17.98 -8.59 3.69
C GLU A 50 18.64 -8.38 5.06
N LYS A 51 18.23 -7.37 5.82
CA LYS A 51 18.75 -7.09 7.16
C LYS A 51 18.52 -8.22 8.14
N THR A 52 17.37 -8.85 8.09
CA THR A 52 16.96 -9.91 9.04
C THR A 52 17.25 -11.32 8.56
N GLY A 53 17.53 -11.50 7.27
CA GLY A 53 17.66 -12.81 6.63
C GLY A 53 16.35 -13.59 6.59
N GLN A 54 15.19 -12.91 6.59
CA GLN A 54 13.86 -13.54 6.64
C GLN A 54 12.98 -13.11 5.46
N PHE A 55 12.08 -13.98 5.04
CA PHE A 55 11.05 -13.72 4.03
C PHE A 55 11.54 -13.39 2.62
N LEU A 56 12.84 -13.56 2.35
CA LEU A 56 13.44 -13.41 1.02
C LEU A 56 14.55 -14.47 0.85
N PRO A 57 14.44 -15.39 -0.12
CA PRO A 57 15.49 -16.35 -0.41
C PRO A 57 16.81 -15.67 -0.79
N VAL A 58 17.92 -16.28 -0.39
CA VAL A 58 19.27 -15.76 -0.70
C VAL A 58 19.78 -16.22 -2.06
N ASP A 59 19.28 -17.36 -2.56
CA ASP A 59 19.62 -17.81 -3.90
C ASP A 59 18.99 -16.92 -4.97
N PRO A 60 19.70 -16.63 -6.09
CA PRO A 60 19.20 -15.71 -7.10
C PRO A 60 17.86 -16.12 -7.70
N ALA A 61 17.63 -17.39 -7.96
CA ALA A 61 16.41 -17.86 -8.60
C ALA A 61 15.19 -17.67 -7.67
N GLY A 62 15.33 -18.04 -6.41
CA GLY A 62 14.30 -17.83 -5.37
C GLY A 62 14.05 -16.34 -5.12
N LYS A 63 15.13 -15.55 -4.98
CA LYS A 63 15.03 -14.10 -4.77
C LYS A 63 14.21 -13.43 -5.87
N TYR A 64 14.53 -13.68 -7.14
CA TYR A 64 13.83 -13.03 -8.26
C TYR A 64 12.40 -13.55 -8.45
N LYS A 65 12.07 -14.79 -8.05
CA LYS A 65 10.67 -15.23 -8.00
C LYS A 65 9.84 -14.38 -7.02
N VAL A 66 10.43 -14.01 -5.88
CA VAL A 66 9.77 -13.13 -4.89
C VAL A 66 9.68 -11.69 -5.41
N LEU A 67 10.80 -11.13 -5.91
CA LEU A 67 10.84 -9.73 -6.36
C LEU A 67 9.91 -9.45 -7.53
N GLN A 68 9.68 -10.40 -8.44
CA GLN A 68 8.68 -10.25 -9.51
C GLN A 68 7.30 -9.91 -8.92
N TRP A 69 6.88 -10.62 -7.87
CA TRP A 69 5.58 -10.37 -7.23
C TRP A 69 5.56 -9.09 -6.40
N VAL A 70 6.67 -8.71 -5.76
CA VAL A 70 6.80 -7.41 -5.09
C VAL A 70 6.61 -6.29 -6.12
N HIS A 71 7.35 -6.30 -7.22
CA HIS A 71 7.24 -5.28 -8.26
C HIS A 71 5.89 -5.32 -8.97
N TRP A 72 5.32 -6.51 -9.20
CA TRP A 72 3.99 -6.66 -9.77
C TRP A 72 2.93 -5.98 -8.87
N GLN A 73 3.00 -6.17 -7.57
CA GLN A 73 2.10 -5.51 -6.64
C GLN A 73 2.27 -3.98 -6.67
N MET A 74 3.53 -3.50 -6.58
CA MET A 74 3.85 -2.07 -6.55
C MET A 74 3.42 -1.34 -7.83
N ALA A 75 3.55 -2.00 -8.98
CA ALA A 75 3.24 -1.40 -10.27
C ALA A 75 1.78 -1.62 -10.72
N ASN A 76 1.10 -2.66 -10.25
CA ASN A 76 -0.22 -3.03 -10.72
C ASN A 76 -1.28 -3.00 -9.60
N LEU A 77 -1.30 -3.98 -8.69
CA LEU A 77 -2.42 -4.17 -7.77
C LEU A 77 -2.66 -2.94 -6.88
N GLY A 78 -1.63 -2.42 -6.23
CA GLY A 78 -1.74 -1.26 -5.34
C GLY A 78 -2.32 -0.03 -6.06
N PRO A 79 -1.71 0.44 -7.16
CA PRO A 79 -2.22 1.57 -7.93
C PRO A 79 -3.62 1.35 -8.49
N MET A 80 -3.92 0.15 -9.00
CA MET A 80 -5.24 -0.13 -9.59
C MET A 80 -6.32 -0.22 -8.53
N MET A 81 -6.06 -0.85 -7.38
CA MET A 81 -6.96 -0.85 -6.23
C MET A 81 -7.21 0.56 -5.68
N GLY A 82 -6.16 1.40 -5.60
CA GLY A 82 -6.28 2.79 -5.17
C GLY A 82 -7.21 3.59 -6.10
N ASN A 83 -7.01 3.46 -7.42
CA ASN A 83 -7.87 4.10 -8.42
C ASN A 83 -9.29 3.54 -8.41
N ALA A 84 -9.47 2.21 -8.35
CA ALA A 84 -10.79 1.60 -8.27
C ALA A 84 -11.57 2.10 -7.04
N ASN A 85 -10.93 2.17 -5.88
CA ASN A 85 -11.52 2.73 -4.67
C ASN A 85 -11.85 4.22 -4.82
N HIS A 86 -10.99 4.99 -5.49
CA HIS A 86 -11.28 6.40 -5.78
C HIS A 86 -12.56 6.53 -6.59
N PHE A 87 -12.61 5.95 -7.78
CA PHE A 87 -13.73 6.13 -8.69
C PHE A 87 -15.04 5.51 -8.17
N LYS A 88 -14.98 4.35 -7.53
CA LYS A 88 -16.16 3.63 -7.04
C LYS A 88 -16.74 4.22 -5.75
N ASN A 89 -15.89 4.64 -4.82
CA ASN A 89 -16.30 4.97 -3.46
C ASN A 89 -16.22 6.48 -3.17
N TYR A 90 -15.05 7.02 -2.91
CA TYR A 90 -14.96 8.38 -2.37
C TYR A 90 -14.92 9.49 -3.44
N GLY A 91 -14.65 9.18 -4.69
CA GLY A 91 -14.73 10.13 -5.80
C GLY A 91 -16.10 10.81 -5.92
N LYS A 92 -17.17 10.14 -5.50
CA LYS A 92 -18.53 10.68 -5.45
C LYS A 92 -18.65 11.96 -4.60
N ASN A 93 -17.78 12.10 -3.61
CA ASN A 93 -17.76 13.27 -2.73
C ASN A 93 -16.91 14.43 -3.28
N ILE A 94 -16.26 14.24 -4.45
CA ILE A 94 -15.28 15.17 -5.02
C ILE A 94 -15.71 15.60 -6.42
N ALA A 95 -16.24 14.68 -7.23
CA ALA A 95 -16.66 14.94 -8.61
C ALA A 95 -17.87 15.86 -8.63
N LYS A 96 -17.79 16.92 -9.45
CA LYS A 96 -18.91 17.83 -9.69
C LYS A 96 -20.04 17.16 -10.48
N ASP A 97 -19.68 16.22 -11.32
CA ASP A 97 -20.60 15.43 -12.15
C ASP A 97 -20.32 13.93 -11.93
N PRO A 98 -21.27 13.18 -11.33
CA PRO A 98 -21.12 11.75 -11.11
C PRO A 98 -20.87 10.91 -12.37
N SER A 99 -21.31 11.36 -13.54
CA SER A 99 -21.09 10.66 -14.81
C SER A 99 -19.60 10.55 -15.17
N GLN A 100 -18.78 11.48 -14.69
CA GLN A 100 -17.32 11.46 -14.86
C GLN A 100 -16.67 10.26 -14.17
N LEU A 101 -17.33 9.64 -13.20
CA LEU A 101 -16.79 8.51 -12.44
C LEU A 101 -17.08 7.16 -13.10
N GLU A 102 -18.10 7.08 -13.98
CA GLU A 102 -18.57 5.81 -14.52
C GLU A 102 -17.50 5.08 -15.33
N TYR A 103 -16.89 5.75 -16.29
CA TYR A 103 -15.83 5.18 -17.11
C TYR A 103 -14.62 4.74 -16.26
N GLY A 104 -14.17 5.60 -15.33
CA GLY A 104 -13.08 5.29 -14.43
C GLY A 104 -13.38 4.09 -13.53
N THR A 105 -14.60 4.04 -12.97
CA THR A 105 -15.06 2.90 -12.16
C THR A 105 -15.00 1.61 -12.98
N LYS A 106 -15.61 1.58 -14.17
CA LYS A 106 -15.59 0.40 -15.05
C LYS A 106 -14.17 -0.02 -15.41
N ARG A 107 -13.31 0.93 -15.78
CA ARG A 107 -11.92 0.66 -16.18
C ARG A 107 -11.09 0.06 -15.04
N PHE A 108 -11.12 0.67 -13.85
CA PHE A 108 -10.27 0.26 -12.75
C PHE A 108 -10.80 -0.95 -11.98
N VAL A 109 -12.12 -1.08 -11.82
CA VAL A 109 -12.72 -2.29 -11.24
C VAL A 109 -12.46 -3.50 -12.16
N GLY A 110 -12.61 -3.34 -13.48
CA GLY A 110 -12.28 -4.40 -14.43
C GLY A 110 -10.80 -4.80 -14.39
N GLU A 111 -9.89 -3.86 -14.13
CA GLU A 111 -8.48 -4.19 -13.98
C GLU A 111 -8.20 -4.92 -12.65
N VAL A 112 -8.85 -4.55 -11.56
CA VAL A 112 -8.75 -5.28 -10.28
C VAL A 112 -9.28 -6.71 -10.43
N ASP A 113 -10.38 -6.91 -11.15
CA ASP A 113 -10.91 -8.25 -11.47
C ASP A 113 -9.86 -9.09 -12.22
N ARG A 114 -9.28 -8.55 -13.29
CA ARG A 114 -8.21 -9.20 -14.04
C ARG A 114 -7.00 -9.56 -13.17
N LEU A 115 -6.54 -8.65 -12.32
CA LEU A 115 -5.41 -8.86 -11.42
C LEU A 115 -5.73 -9.89 -10.34
N SER A 116 -6.97 -9.95 -9.87
CA SER A 116 -7.45 -11.00 -8.95
C SER A 116 -7.40 -12.37 -9.61
N GLY A 117 -7.78 -12.47 -10.89
CA GLY A 117 -7.63 -13.70 -11.68
C GLY A 117 -6.17 -14.15 -11.83
N VAL A 118 -5.22 -13.22 -12.00
CA VAL A 118 -3.79 -13.53 -12.03
C VAL A 118 -3.32 -14.14 -10.71
N MET A 119 -3.72 -13.55 -9.58
CA MET A 119 -3.38 -14.08 -8.26
C MET A 119 -4.05 -15.44 -8.02
N ASP A 120 -5.33 -15.58 -8.34
CA ASP A 120 -6.07 -16.83 -8.13
C ASP A 120 -5.45 -17.98 -8.92
N ALA A 121 -5.11 -17.75 -10.19
CA ALA A 121 -4.44 -18.75 -11.02
C ALA A 121 -3.07 -19.17 -10.44
N GLN A 122 -2.27 -18.21 -9.98
CA GLN A 122 -0.99 -18.50 -9.33
C GLN A 122 -1.18 -19.32 -8.04
N LEU A 123 -2.15 -18.95 -7.24
CA LEU A 123 -2.45 -19.58 -5.94
C LEU A 123 -3.17 -20.93 -6.07
N SER A 124 -3.67 -21.27 -7.26
CA SER A 124 -4.22 -22.60 -7.53
C SER A 124 -3.16 -23.72 -7.51
N ALA A 125 -1.92 -23.36 -7.86
CA ALA A 125 -0.78 -24.29 -7.90
C ALA A 125 0.23 -24.06 -6.76
N ASN A 126 0.10 -22.97 -5.99
CA ASN A 126 1.05 -22.58 -4.95
C ASN A 126 0.34 -22.18 -3.67
N GLN A 127 0.98 -22.43 -2.54
CA GLN A 127 0.45 -22.00 -1.25
C GLN A 127 0.50 -20.47 -1.11
N PHE A 128 1.61 -19.85 -1.57
CA PHE A 128 1.86 -18.42 -1.55
C PHE A 128 2.23 -17.89 -2.94
N LEU A 129 2.32 -16.58 -3.12
CA LEU A 129 2.52 -15.96 -4.44
C LEU A 129 3.82 -16.38 -5.11
N ALA A 130 4.92 -16.50 -4.37
CA ALA A 130 6.21 -16.86 -4.91
C ALA A 130 6.51 -18.38 -4.87
N GLY A 131 5.60 -19.20 -4.36
CA GLY A 131 5.75 -20.64 -4.21
C GLY A 131 5.12 -21.18 -2.92
N ASN A 132 5.84 -22.04 -2.20
CA ASN A 132 5.31 -22.69 -0.99
C ASN A 132 5.74 -22.02 0.32
N GLU A 133 6.52 -20.94 0.26
CA GLU A 133 6.98 -20.21 1.41
C GLU A 133 6.38 -18.82 1.47
N TYR A 134 6.04 -18.37 2.69
CA TYR A 134 5.56 -17.01 2.95
C TYR A 134 6.71 -16.02 2.84
N THR A 135 6.57 -15.01 2.00
CA THR A 135 7.64 -14.07 1.64
C THR A 135 7.17 -12.63 1.66
N ILE A 136 8.09 -11.69 1.41
CA ILE A 136 7.75 -10.27 1.25
C ILE A 136 6.78 -10.01 0.09
N ALA A 137 6.68 -10.91 -0.89
CA ALA A 137 5.66 -10.84 -1.95
C ALA A 137 4.24 -10.92 -1.37
N ASP A 138 4.04 -11.82 -0.41
CA ASP A 138 2.76 -11.97 0.29
C ASP A 138 2.51 -10.80 1.24
N ILE A 139 3.55 -10.37 1.97
CA ILE A 139 3.47 -9.27 2.94
C ILE A 139 3.03 -7.97 2.25
N VAL A 140 3.58 -7.65 1.07
CA VAL A 140 3.25 -6.41 0.35
C VAL A 140 1.90 -6.48 -0.36
N THR A 141 1.48 -7.68 -0.80
CA THR A 141 0.27 -7.86 -1.62
C THR A 141 -0.98 -8.00 -0.75
N TRP A 142 -0.88 -8.70 0.36
CA TRP A 142 -2.02 -9.04 1.20
C TRP A 142 -2.86 -7.84 1.68
N PRO A 143 -2.30 -6.71 2.12
CA PRO A 143 -3.10 -5.58 2.59
C PRO A 143 -4.08 -5.04 1.55
N TRP A 144 -3.68 -5.05 0.27
CA TRP A 144 -4.54 -4.66 -0.83
C TRP A 144 -5.57 -5.74 -1.17
N ALA A 145 -5.13 -6.99 -1.29
CA ALA A 145 -6.01 -8.11 -1.60
C ALA A 145 -7.09 -8.31 -0.53
N PHE A 146 -6.74 -8.18 0.75
CA PHE A 146 -7.68 -8.27 1.87
C PHE A 146 -8.85 -7.26 1.76
N LEU A 147 -8.64 -6.15 1.08
CA LEU A 147 -9.65 -5.11 0.91
C LEU A 147 -10.55 -5.29 -0.32
N ILE A 148 -10.28 -6.27 -1.19
CA ILE A 148 -11.02 -6.47 -2.46
C ILE A 148 -12.53 -6.60 -2.19
N GLY A 149 -12.95 -7.52 -1.34
CA GLY A 149 -14.37 -7.72 -1.03
C GLY A 149 -15.03 -6.42 -0.56
N ARG A 150 -14.42 -5.74 0.40
CA ARG A 150 -14.98 -4.52 0.99
C ARG A 150 -15.00 -3.32 0.04
N LEU A 151 -13.94 -3.11 -0.74
CA LEU A 151 -13.78 -1.89 -1.55
C LEU A 151 -14.31 -2.05 -2.97
N ILE A 152 -14.28 -3.28 -3.48
CA ILE A 152 -14.65 -3.57 -4.86
C ILE A 152 -15.98 -4.34 -4.90
N ASP A 153 -15.99 -5.63 -4.56
CA ASP A 153 -17.20 -6.44 -4.59
C ASP A 153 -16.98 -7.74 -3.78
N GLU A 154 -17.86 -8.01 -2.84
CA GLU A 154 -17.81 -9.23 -2.02
C GLU A 154 -17.99 -10.50 -2.85
N SER A 155 -18.71 -10.43 -3.98
CA SER A 155 -18.92 -11.57 -4.88
C SER A 155 -17.62 -12.07 -5.53
N MET A 156 -16.57 -11.27 -5.57
CA MET A 156 -15.25 -11.67 -6.08
C MET A 156 -14.67 -12.87 -5.33
N TRP A 157 -15.02 -13.06 -4.06
CA TRP A 157 -14.58 -14.23 -3.30
C TRP A 157 -15.12 -15.56 -3.81
N THR A 158 -16.29 -15.53 -4.44
CA THR A 158 -16.85 -16.70 -5.11
C THR A 158 -16.14 -16.98 -6.43
N SER A 159 -15.74 -15.93 -7.15
CA SER A 159 -15.03 -16.05 -8.43
C SER A 159 -13.57 -16.46 -8.28
N PHE A 160 -12.95 -16.11 -7.14
CA PHE A 160 -11.52 -16.30 -6.88
C PHE A 160 -11.27 -17.09 -5.57
N PRO A 161 -11.60 -18.41 -5.52
CA PRO A 161 -11.54 -19.20 -4.30
C PRO A 161 -10.12 -19.43 -3.78
N ASN A 162 -9.10 -19.53 -4.65
CA ASN A 162 -7.71 -19.71 -4.24
C ASN A 162 -7.15 -18.42 -3.62
N LEU A 163 -7.51 -17.27 -4.20
CA LEU A 163 -7.19 -15.96 -3.65
C LEU A 163 -7.85 -15.79 -2.27
N LYS A 164 -9.12 -16.19 -2.13
CA LYS A 164 -9.84 -16.14 -0.84
C LYS A 164 -9.15 -17.00 0.22
N ARG A 165 -8.80 -18.25 -0.12
CA ARG A 165 -8.03 -19.13 0.77
C ARG A 165 -6.76 -18.47 1.28
N TRP A 166 -5.97 -17.92 0.37
CA TRP A 166 -4.70 -17.28 0.71
C TRP A 166 -4.91 -16.02 1.57
N VAL A 167 -5.93 -15.20 1.27
CA VAL A 167 -6.27 -14.03 2.09
C VAL A 167 -6.62 -14.44 3.51
N ASP A 168 -7.43 -15.49 3.69
CA ASP A 168 -7.85 -15.97 5.00
C ASP A 168 -6.70 -16.60 5.79
N GLU A 169 -5.86 -17.38 5.13
CA GLU A 169 -4.68 -18.01 5.74
C GLU A 169 -3.72 -16.94 6.32
N ILE A 170 -3.42 -15.90 5.54
CA ILE A 170 -2.56 -14.81 6.00
C ILE A 170 -3.24 -14.00 7.10
N HIS A 171 -4.55 -13.74 6.96
CA HIS A 171 -5.32 -13.02 7.98
C HIS A 171 -5.20 -13.69 9.35
N GLY A 172 -5.21 -15.03 9.41
CA GLY A 172 -5.09 -15.79 10.65
C GLY A 172 -3.72 -15.78 11.32
N ARG A 173 -2.68 -15.23 10.67
CA ARG A 173 -1.32 -15.19 11.25
C ARG A 173 -1.26 -14.24 12.44
N PRO A 174 -0.71 -14.67 13.61
CA PRO A 174 -0.66 -13.83 14.80
C PRO A 174 0.04 -12.49 14.59
N ALA A 175 1.13 -12.46 13.80
CA ALA A 175 1.86 -11.23 13.48
C ALA A 175 1.02 -10.26 12.63
N VAL A 176 0.20 -10.78 11.70
CA VAL A 176 -0.71 -9.96 10.89
C VAL A 176 -1.82 -9.37 11.77
N LEU A 177 -2.42 -10.17 12.64
CA LEU A 177 -3.44 -9.70 13.59
C LEU A 177 -2.87 -8.63 14.54
N LYS A 178 -1.62 -8.80 15.01
CA LYS A 178 -0.94 -7.81 15.84
C LYS A 178 -0.67 -6.53 15.04
N GLY A 179 -0.12 -6.65 13.83
CA GLY A 179 0.21 -5.51 12.97
C GLY A 179 -1.01 -4.67 12.60
N ARG A 180 -2.17 -5.31 12.38
CA ARG A 180 -3.42 -4.60 12.08
C ARG A 180 -3.96 -3.74 13.23
N LYS A 181 -3.55 -4.03 14.45
CA LYS A 181 -3.95 -3.24 15.62
C LYS A 181 -3.07 -2.03 15.87
N VAL A 182 -1.93 -1.92 15.18
CA VAL A 182 -1.04 -0.77 15.32
C VAL A 182 -1.75 0.49 14.81
N GLY A 183 -1.86 1.49 15.67
CA GLY A 183 -2.49 2.77 15.33
C GLY A 183 -4.03 2.78 15.36
N GLU A 184 -4.70 1.70 15.82
CA GLU A 184 -6.16 1.70 15.95
C GLU A 184 -6.69 2.86 16.83
N GLU A 185 -5.93 3.26 17.83
CA GLU A 185 -6.26 4.39 18.68
C GLU A 185 -6.21 5.75 17.96
N LEU A 186 -5.40 5.86 16.91
CA LEU A 186 -5.29 7.09 16.11
C LEU A 186 -6.51 7.34 15.23
N GLY A 187 -7.25 6.29 14.89
CA GLY A 187 -8.45 6.35 14.05
C GLY A 187 -9.75 6.63 14.82
N LYS A 188 -9.71 6.69 16.16
CA LYS A 188 -10.90 6.79 16.99
C LYS A 188 -11.40 8.22 17.25
N ARG A 189 -10.70 9.24 16.73
CA ARG A 189 -11.15 10.63 16.87
C ARG A 189 -12.29 10.89 15.88
N GLU A 190 -13.45 11.25 16.40
CA GLU A 190 -14.52 11.83 15.60
C GLU A 190 -14.09 13.21 15.11
N LEU A 191 -14.24 13.45 13.82
CA LEU A 191 -13.95 14.72 13.18
C LEU A 191 -15.24 15.50 13.00
N THR A 192 -15.17 16.82 13.15
CA THR A 192 -16.26 17.71 12.74
C THR A 192 -16.40 17.72 11.22
N GLU A 193 -17.54 18.17 10.70
CA GLU A 193 -17.75 18.31 9.25
C GLU A 193 -16.70 19.21 8.58
N GLU A 194 -16.29 20.27 9.28
CA GLU A 194 -15.25 21.20 8.81
C GLU A 194 -13.88 20.53 8.76
N GLU A 195 -13.52 19.77 9.79
CA GLU A 195 -12.26 18.98 9.82
C GLU A 195 -12.25 17.90 8.74
N GLU A 196 -13.37 17.21 8.51
CA GLU A 196 -13.48 16.24 7.42
C GLU A 196 -13.35 16.88 6.04
N LYS A 197 -13.93 18.07 5.84
CA LYS A 197 -13.79 18.82 4.59
C LYS A 197 -12.35 19.25 4.37
N ALA A 198 -11.71 19.83 5.37
CA ALA A 198 -10.31 20.23 5.32
C ALA A 198 -9.38 19.03 5.03
N ARG A 199 -9.62 17.90 5.70
CA ARG A 199 -8.90 16.64 5.45
C ARG A 199 -9.07 16.15 4.01
N ARG A 200 -10.29 16.18 3.47
CA ARG A 200 -10.55 15.82 2.07
C ARG A 200 -9.80 16.73 1.10
N GLU A 201 -9.86 18.03 1.29
CA GLU A 201 -9.12 18.98 0.45
C GLU A 201 -7.60 18.74 0.51
N LEU A 202 -7.07 18.47 1.71
CA LEU A 202 -5.66 18.17 1.91
C LEU A 202 -5.23 16.88 1.19
N LEU A 203 -6.02 15.82 1.28
CA LEU A 203 -5.67 14.52 0.75
C LEU A 203 -5.87 14.39 -0.76
N PHE A 204 -6.88 15.06 -1.33
CA PHE A 204 -7.28 14.87 -2.71
C PHE A 204 -6.88 15.99 -3.67
N ASN A 205 -6.51 17.16 -3.16
CA ASN A 205 -6.05 18.30 -3.95
C ASN A 205 -4.53 18.54 -3.82
N GLN A 206 -3.74 17.47 -3.81
CA GLN A 206 -2.30 17.57 -3.68
C GLN A 206 -1.68 18.00 -5.01
N THR A 207 -1.17 19.23 -5.06
CA THR A 207 -0.44 19.77 -6.21
C THR A 207 1.01 20.08 -5.80
N ASN A 208 1.90 20.14 -6.79
CA ASN A 208 3.28 20.54 -6.55
C ASN A 208 3.38 21.93 -5.87
N GLU A 209 2.50 22.87 -6.25
CA GLU A 209 2.45 24.21 -5.67
C GLU A 209 2.18 24.17 -4.16
N LYS A 210 1.20 23.34 -3.72
CA LYS A 210 0.85 23.19 -2.29
C LYS A 210 1.97 22.65 -1.42
N VAL A 211 2.85 21.82 -1.96
CA VAL A 211 3.95 21.20 -1.20
C VAL A 211 5.31 21.83 -1.48
N ARG A 212 5.39 22.80 -2.38
CA ARG A 212 6.65 23.41 -2.81
C ARG A 212 7.41 24.05 -1.65
N GLY A 213 6.73 24.86 -0.85
CA GLY A 213 7.37 25.53 0.31
C GLY A 213 8.02 24.54 1.28
N ALA A 214 7.33 23.48 1.64
CA ALA A 214 7.85 22.44 2.52
C ALA A 214 9.05 21.68 1.90
N ARG A 215 9.03 21.43 0.58
CA ARG A 215 10.15 20.82 -0.14
C ARG A 215 11.39 21.75 -0.20
N GLU A 216 11.20 23.04 -0.40
CA GLU A 216 12.27 24.03 -0.38
C GLU A 216 12.91 24.14 1.00
N GLU A 217 12.12 24.08 2.07
CA GLU A 217 12.60 24.04 3.45
C GLU A 217 13.37 22.74 3.74
N ALA A 218 12.81 21.59 3.35
CA ALA A 218 13.48 20.30 3.51
C ALA A 218 14.84 20.26 2.79
N ALA A 219 14.93 20.84 1.59
CA ALA A 219 16.16 20.90 0.81
C ALA A 219 17.24 21.80 1.44
N LYS A 220 16.85 22.87 2.17
CA LYS A 220 17.80 23.77 2.86
C LYS A 220 18.40 23.16 4.13
N SER A 221 17.76 22.11 4.66
CA SER A 221 18.13 21.44 5.91
C SER A 221 18.86 20.10 5.69
N ALA A 222 19.06 19.71 4.44
CA ALA A 222 19.78 18.50 4.03
C ALA A 222 21.24 18.81 3.75
#